data_6c9430e970e3dec3b714755c4c9ae9f0
#
_entry.id   6c9430e970e3dec3b714755c4c9ae9f0
#
_cell.length_a   1.000
_cell.length_b   1.000
_cell.length_c   1.000
_cell.angle_alpha   90.00
_cell.angle_beta   90.00
_cell.angle_gamma   90.00
#
_symmetry.space_group_name_H-M   'P 1'
#
loop_
_entity.id
_entity.type
_entity.pdbx_description
1 polymer ?
#
loop_
_entity_poly.entity_id
_entity_poly.type
_entity_poly.pdbx_seq_one_letter_code
_entity_poly.pdbx_strand_id
1 'polypeptide(L)'
;MSKIAVVYWSGTGNTEVMANFVAEGATSAGAETEVIPCADFSTDRAADYDAFAFGCPAMGSEELEYDEFQPMWDEVKETLDDKKVVLFGSYSWAEGEWMDNWKADADEAGVNVVDSTICYDAPDDEGETACKALGAELA
;
A
#
# COMPACT_ATOMS: atom_id res chain seq x y z
N MET A 1 7.68 10.97 16.59
CA MET A 1 6.69 10.96 15.51
C MET A 1 7.13 9.97 14.43
N SER A 2 6.25 9.04 14.05
CA SER A 2 6.58 8.07 13.00
C SER A 2 6.59 8.74 11.64
N LYS A 3 7.50 8.32 10.79
CA LYS A 3 7.57 8.79 9.41
C LYS A 3 7.08 7.66 8.51
N ILE A 4 6.02 7.89 7.75
CA ILE A 4 5.33 6.87 6.97
C ILE A 4 5.37 7.19 5.48
N ALA A 5 5.71 6.20 4.65
CA ALA A 5 5.62 6.31 3.20
C ALA A 5 4.36 5.58 2.73
N VAL A 6 3.53 6.28 1.95
CA VAL A 6 2.40 5.68 1.25
C VAL A 6 2.79 5.59 -0.22
N VAL A 7 3.14 4.39 -0.67
CA VAL A 7 3.69 4.14 -2.00
C VAL A 7 2.64 3.45 -2.85
N TYR A 8 2.34 3.99 -4.03
CA TYR A 8 1.23 3.48 -4.83
C TYR A 8 1.50 3.53 -6.33
N TRP A 9 0.72 2.72 -7.07
CA TRP A 9 0.56 2.82 -8.52
C TRP A 9 -0.93 2.93 -8.81
N SER A 10 -1.31 3.80 -9.74
CA SER A 10 -2.72 3.97 -10.10
C SER A 10 -2.86 4.27 -11.58
N GLY A 11 -3.72 3.53 -12.26
CA GLY A 11 -4.03 3.77 -13.67
C GLY A 11 -5.29 4.59 -13.85
N THR A 12 -6.32 4.30 -13.06
CA THR A 12 -7.64 4.96 -13.17
C THR A 12 -7.86 6.06 -12.13
N GLY A 13 -7.00 6.14 -11.12
CA GLY A 13 -7.13 7.09 -10.03
C GLY A 13 -7.76 6.52 -8.75
N ASN A 14 -8.35 5.35 -8.81
CA ASN A 14 -9.02 4.75 -7.63
C ASN A 14 -8.04 4.42 -6.51
N THR A 15 -6.93 3.76 -6.83
CA THR A 15 -5.90 3.44 -5.84
C THR A 15 -5.22 4.70 -5.30
N GLU A 16 -5.08 5.73 -6.14
CA GLU A 16 -4.53 7.02 -5.69
C GLU A 16 -5.45 7.66 -4.65
N VAL A 17 -6.77 7.62 -4.85
CA VAL A 17 -7.73 8.12 -3.87
C VAL A 17 -7.59 7.35 -2.56
N MET A 18 -7.46 6.03 -2.63
CA MET A 18 -7.22 5.21 -1.45
C MET A 18 -5.92 5.62 -0.74
N ALA A 19 -4.85 5.84 -1.51
CA ALA A 19 -3.56 6.25 -0.95
C ALA A 19 -3.69 7.56 -0.16
N ASN A 20 -4.45 8.51 -0.68
CA ASN A 20 -4.68 9.78 0.02
C ASN A 20 -5.46 9.60 1.32
N PHE A 21 -6.45 8.71 1.33
CA PHE A 21 -7.20 8.41 2.56
C PHE A 21 -6.33 7.70 3.60
N VAL A 22 -5.47 6.78 3.17
CA VAL A 22 -4.52 6.12 4.07
C VAL A 22 -3.61 7.17 4.70
N ALA A 23 -3.09 8.10 3.90
CA ALA A 23 -2.21 9.16 4.38
C ALA A 23 -2.95 10.08 5.37
N GLU A 24 -4.21 10.42 5.10
CA GLU A 24 -5.01 11.24 6.01
C GLU A 24 -5.18 10.57 7.36
N GLY A 25 -5.45 9.26 7.36
CA GLY A 25 -5.61 8.50 8.61
C GLY A 25 -4.34 8.47 9.44
N ALA A 26 -3.20 8.23 8.79
CA ALA A 26 -1.90 8.22 9.46
C ALA A 26 -1.55 9.60 10.03
N THR A 27 -1.79 10.66 9.24
CA THR A 27 -1.52 12.03 9.66
C THR A 27 -2.41 12.42 10.85
N SER A 28 -3.69 12.05 10.81
CA SER A 28 -4.62 12.33 11.91
C SER A 28 -4.22 11.61 13.20
N ALA A 29 -3.52 10.50 13.10
CA ALA A 29 -3.03 9.74 14.25
C ALA A 29 -1.67 10.25 14.76
N GLY A 30 -1.11 11.29 14.13
CA GLY A 30 0.10 11.96 14.60
C GLY A 30 1.37 11.66 13.82
N ALA A 31 1.28 10.91 12.72
CA ALA A 31 2.46 10.57 11.93
C ALA A 31 2.84 11.65 10.92
N GLU A 32 4.10 11.68 10.52
CA GLU A 32 4.56 12.45 9.38
C GLU A 32 4.44 11.53 8.15
N THR A 33 3.70 11.95 7.14
CA THR A 33 3.32 11.07 6.03
C THR A 33 3.67 11.67 4.68
N GLU A 34 4.23 10.84 3.78
CA GLU A 34 4.46 11.22 2.38
C GLU A 34 3.74 10.24 1.47
N VAL A 35 3.05 10.77 0.44
CA VAL A 35 2.40 9.96 -0.60
C VAL A 35 3.31 9.98 -1.82
N ILE A 36 3.78 8.80 -2.23
CA ILE A 36 4.84 8.67 -3.24
C ILE A 36 4.41 7.71 -4.35
N PRO A 37 4.37 8.16 -5.62
CA PRO A 37 4.19 7.23 -6.73
C PRO A 37 5.34 6.21 -6.75
N CYS A 38 5.05 4.96 -7.07
CA CYS A 38 6.05 3.88 -7.00
C CYS A 38 7.28 4.15 -7.88
N ALA A 39 7.12 4.88 -8.97
CA ALA A 39 8.25 5.23 -9.84
C ALA A 39 9.28 6.13 -9.13
N ASP A 40 8.87 6.82 -8.08
CA ASP A 40 9.74 7.72 -7.31
C ASP A 40 10.25 7.08 -6.02
N PHE A 41 9.95 5.82 -5.77
CA PHE A 41 10.34 5.13 -4.55
C PHE A 41 11.40 4.05 -4.84
N SER A 42 12.31 3.85 -3.90
CA SER A 42 13.40 2.88 -4.04
C SER A 42 13.88 2.39 -2.68
N THR A 43 14.76 1.39 -2.68
CA THR A 43 15.35 0.85 -1.45
C THR A 43 16.13 1.91 -0.68
N ASP A 44 16.76 2.85 -1.38
CA ASP A 44 17.50 3.94 -0.73
C ASP A 44 16.56 4.82 0.10
N ARG A 45 15.35 5.08 -0.40
CA ARG A 45 14.37 5.88 0.31
C ARG A 45 13.70 5.13 1.43
N ALA A 46 13.60 3.79 1.32
CA ALA A 46 12.93 2.97 2.33
C ALA A 46 13.56 3.12 3.72
N ALA A 47 14.86 3.35 3.78
CA ALA A 47 15.57 3.51 5.05
C ALA A 47 15.15 4.75 5.84
N ASP A 48 14.54 5.74 5.17
CA ASP A 48 14.13 7.01 5.79
C ASP A 48 12.79 6.92 6.53
N TYR A 49 12.08 5.80 6.43
CA TYR A 49 10.72 5.68 6.97
C TYR A 49 10.64 4.61 8.05
N ASP A 50 9.68 4.79 8.96
CA ASP A 50 9.43 3.87 10.08
C ASP A 50 8.37 2.82 9.75
N ALA A 51 7.47 3.14 8.83
CA ALA A 51 6.39 2.24 8.43
C ALA A 51 5.94 2.56 7.00
N PHE A 52 5.22 1.62 6.38
CA PHE A 52 4.86 1.73 4.96
C PHE A 52 3.44 1.31 4.69
N ALA A 53 2.80 1.99 3.73
CA ALA A 53 1.57 1.52 3.11
C ALA A 53 1.86 1.37 1.61
N PHE A 54 1.62 0.18 1.06
CA PHE A 54 1.81 -0.06 -0.36
C PHE A 54 0.46 -0.30 -1.02
N GLY A 55 0.21 0.40 -2.12
CA GLY A 55 -1.06 0.31 -2.84
C GLY A 55 -0.89 0.03 -4.31
N CYS A 56 -1.63 -0.96 -4.82
CA CYS A 56 -1.62 -1.33 -6.23
C CYS A 56 -2.96 -1.98 -6.57
N PRO A 57 -3.61 -1.59 -7.69
CA PRO A 57 -4.87 -2.22 -8.09
C PRO A 57 -4.62 -3.63 -8.63
N ALA A 58 -5.69 -4.43 -8.68
CA ALA A 58 -5.67 -5.73 -9.35
C ALA A 58 -5.48 -5.51 -10.85
N MET A 59 -4.51 -6.19 -11.44
CA MET A 59 -4.26 -6.14 -12.88
C MET A 59 -4.80 -7.41 -13.55
N GLY A 60 -4.80 -7.44 -14.87
CA GLY A 60 -5.52 -8.41 -15.68
C GLY A 60 -5.51 -9.87 -15.25
N SER A 61 -4.42 -10.37 -14.67
CA SER A 61 -4.30 -11.78 -14.26
C SER A 61 -4.20 -11.92 -12.74
N GLU A 62 -4.86 -11.05 -11.99
CA GLU A 62 -4.79 -11.02 -10.52
C GLU A 62 -3.35 -10.85 -10.04
N GLU A 63 -2.63 -9.94 -10.66
CA GLU A 63 -1.22 -9.64 -10.36
C GLU A 63 -1.06 -8.16 -10.01
N LEU A 64 0.10 -7.80 -9.48
CA LEU A 64 0.50 -6.41 -9.33
C LEU A 64 0.84 -5.85 -10.71
N GLU A 65 0.82 -4.53 -10.83
CA GLU A 65 1.25 -3.87 -12.06
C GLU A 65 2.73 -4.18 -12.31
N TYR A 66 3.06 -4.71 -13.48
CA TYR A 66 4.36 -5.36 -13.70
C TYR A 66 5.47 -4.45 -14.25
N ASP A 67 5.12 -3.29 -14.80
CA ASP A 67 6.12 -2.39 -15.39
C ASP A 67 6.85 -1.52 -14.37
N GLU A 68 6.14 -1.04 -13.37
CA GLU A 68 6.68 -0.09 -12.39
C GLU A 68 6.55 -0.59 -10.96
N PHE A 69 5.38 -1.09 -10.58
CA PHE A 69 5.13 -1.47 -9.19
C PHE A 69 5.83 -2.78 -8.81
N GLN A 70 5.67 -3.83 -9.62
CA GLN A 70 6.26 -5.13 -9.30
C GLN A 70 7.78 -5.06 -9.15
N PRO A 71 8.53 -4.39 -10.08
CA PRO A 71 9.98 -4.28 -9.89
C PRO A 71 10.37 -3.52 -8.64
N MET A 72 9.66 -2.44 -8.31
CA MET A 72 9.92 -1.69 -7.08
C MET A 72 9.66 -2.56 -5.86
N TRP A 73 8.51 -3.25 -5.83
CA TRP A 73 8.13 -4.13 -4.73
C TRP A 73 9.16 -5.25 -4.51
N ASP A 74 9.60 -5.89 -5.59
CA ASP A 74 10.57 -7.00 -5.51
C ASP A 74 11.90 -6.55 -4.90
N GLU A 75 12.32 -5.31 -5.14
CA GLU A 75 13.53 -4.76 -4.55
C GLU A 75 13.31 -4.34 -3.10
N VAL A 76 12.22 -3.64 -2.83
CA VAL A 76 11.97 -3.02 -1.53
C VAL A 76 11.57 -4.04 -0.47
N LYS A 77 10.80 -5.07 -0.84
CA LYS A 77 10.26 -6.02 0.15
C LYS A 77 11.32 -6.70 1.01
N GLU A 78 12.52 -6.85 0.49
CA GLU A 78 13.61 -7.50 1.22
C GLU A 78 14.37 -6.56 2.14
N THR A 79 14.03 -5.27 2.14
CA THR A 79 14.73 -4.25 2.93
C THR A 79 13.86 -3.65 4.04
N LEU A 80 12.65 -4.15 4.23
CA LEU A 80 11.69 -3.53 5.16
C LEU A 80 11.88 -3.96 6.62
N ASP A 81 12.67 -5.00 6.86
CA ASP A 81 12.95 -5.51 8.21
C ASP A 81 11.65 -5.81 8.98
N ASP A 82 11.54 -5.39 10.24
CA ASP A 82 10.36 -5.61 11.08
C ASP A 82 9.37 -4.45 11.04
N LYS A 83 9.60 -3.48 10.16
CA LYS A 83 8.75 -2.30 10.09
C LYS A 83 7.32 -2.68 9.72
N LYS A 84 6.33 -1.99 10.28
CA LYS A 84 4.93 -2.25 9.99
C LYS A 84 4.61 -1.90 8.54
N VAL A 85 3.87 -2.78 7.88
CA VAL A 85 3.43 -2.60 6.50
C VAL A 85 1.94 -2.89 6.41
N VAL A 86 1.22 -2.05 5.67
CA VAL A 86 -0.17 -2.33 5.30
C VAL A 86 -0.27 -2.32 3.78
N LEU A 87 -1.20 -3.09 3.23
CA LEU A 87 -1.41 -3.20 1.80
C LEU A 87 -2.83 -2.75 1.46
N PHE A 88 -2.99 -2.09 0.31
CA PHE A 88 -4.31 -1.67 -0.15
C PHE A 88 -4.39 -1.66 -1.67
N GLY A 89 -5.60 -1.60 -2.19
CA GLY A 89 -5.80 -1.51 -3.63
C GLY A 89 -7.26 -1.61 -4.02
N SER A 90 -7.56 -1.19 -5.26
CA SER A 90 -8.89 -1.31 -5.82
C SER A 90 -8.97 -2.48 -6.81
N TYR A 91 -10.18 -2.99 -7.04
CA TYR A 91 -10.41 -4.05 -8.00
C TYR A 91 -11.75 -3.82 -8.70
N SER A 92 -11.93 -4.41 -9.88
CA SER A 92 -13.18 -4.26 -10.63
C SER A 92 -13.73 -5.59 -11.15
N TRP A 93 -13.00 -6.68 -11.01
CA TRP A 93 -13.47 -8.04 -11.32
C TRP A 93 -12.77 -9.01 -10.37
N ALA A 94 -13.23 -10.25 -10.32
CA ALA A 94 -12.78 -11.25 -9.35
C ALA A 94 -13.06 -10.79 -7.92
N GLU A 95 -12.48 -11.42 -6.92
CA GLU A 95 -12.86 -11.22 -5.52
C GLU A 95 -11.68 -10.92 -4.60
N GLY A 96 -10.64 -10.27 -5.13
CA GLY A 96 -9.51 -9.86 -4.31
C GLY A 96 -8.38 -10.88 -4.23
N GLU A 97 -8.32 -11.82 -5.16
CA GLU A 97 -7.29 -12.85 -5.18
C GLU A 97 -5.88 -12.26 -5.30
N TRP A 98 -5.73 -11.14 -6.04
CA TRP A 98 -4.42 -10.50 -6.16
C TRP A 98 -3.89 -10.04 -4.81
N MET A 99 -4.77 -9.62 -3.94
CA MET A 99 -4.37 -9.20 -2.59
C MET A 99 -3.93 -10.39 -1.75
N ASP A 100 -4.62 -11.52 -1.85
CA ASP A 100 -4.24 -12.74 -1.15
C ASP A 100 -2.86 -13.23 -1.64
N ASN A 101 -2.63 -13.17 -2.96
CA ASN A 101 -1.34 -13.53 -3.55
C ASN A 101 -0.24 -12.56 -3.10
N TRP A 102 -0.56 -11.27 -3.02
CA TRP A 102 0.40 -10.26 -2.58
C TRP A 102 0.77 -10.45 -1.11
N LYS A 103 -0.21 -10.73 -0.26
CA LYS A 103 0.06 -11.01 1.15
C LYS A 103 0.93 -12.25 1.33
N ALA A 104 0.69 -13.27 0.52
CA ALA A 104 1.51 -14.49 0.56
C ALA A 104 2.96 -14.21 0.13
N ASP A 105 3.13 -13.39 -0.91
CA ASP A 105 4.47 -12.98 -1.37
C ASP A 105 5.19 -12.17 -0.31
N ALA A 106 4.50 -11.25 0.35
CA ALA A 106 5.05 -10.45 1.42
C ALA A 106 5.47 -11.32 2.61
N ASP A 107 4.63 -12.28 2.99
CA ASP A 107 4.92 -13.19 4.09
C ASP A 107 6.16 -14.03 3.78
N GLU A 108 6.28 -14.52 2.55
CA GLU A 108 7.43 -15.30 2.10
C GLU A 108 8.72 -14.47 2.15
N ALA A 109 8.64 -13.18 1.90
CA ALA A 109 9.78 -12.27 1.97
C ALA A 109 10.10 -11.80 3.39
N GLY A 110 9.27 -12.15 4.38
CA GLY A 110 9.47 -11.75 5.76
C GLY A 110 8.96 -10.36 6.10
N VAL A 111 8.07 -9.80 5.26
CA VAL A 111 7.48 -8.48 5.48
C VAL A 111 6.42 -8.56 6.58
N ASN A 112 6.45 -7.62 7.51
CA ASN A 112 5.50 -7.58 8.62
C ASN A 112 4.21 -6.86 8.20
N VAL A 113 3.33 -7.57 7.48
CA VAL A 113 2.03 -7.03 7.06
C VAL A 113 1.05 -7.14 8.21
N VAL A 114 0.66 -5.99 8.77
CA VAL A 114 -0.23 -5.96 9.94
C VAL A 114 -1.70 -5.87 9.57
N ASP A 115 -2.04 -5.36 8.37
CA ASP A 115 -3.41 -5.29 7.90
C ASP A 115 -3.46 -4.99 6.41
N SER A 116 -4.64 -5.09 5.82
CA SER A 116 -4.87 -4.76 4.41
C SER A 116 -6.31 -4.35 4.19
N THR A 117 -6.56 -3.60 3.10
CA THR A 117 -7.91 -3.18 2.71
C THR A 117 -8.04 -3.17 1.19
N ILE A 118 -9.19 -3.59 0.68
CA ILE A 118 -9.48 -3.56 -0.75
C ILE A 118 -10.83 -2.87 -0.97
N CYS A 119 -10.97 -2.20 -2.12
CA CYS A 119 -12.21 -1.53 -2.50
C CYS A 119 -12.62 -1.94 -3.91
N TYR A 120 -13.92 -2.15 -4.11
CA TYR A 120 -14.47 -2.38 -5.43
C TYR A 120 -14.59 -1.03 -6.15
N ASP A 121 -13.90 -0.89 -7.29
CA ASP A 121 -13.82 0.37 -8.05
C ASP A 121 -13.36 1.54 -7.16
N ALA A 122 -14.05 2.68 -7.23
CA ALA A 122 -13.69 3.84 -6.41
C ALA A 122 -14.12 3.62 -4.96
N PRO A 123 -13.32 4.05 -3.98
CA PRO A 123 -13.72 3.92 -2.58
C PRO A 123 -14.95 4.76 -2.28
N ASP A 124 -15.92 4.14 -1.61
CA ASP A 124 -17.11 4.81 -1.09
C ASP A 124 -16.87 5.25 0.36
N ASP A 125 -17.93 5.59 1.09
CA ASP A 125 -17.79 6.04 2.48
C ASP A 125 -17.16 4.96 3.38
N GLU A 126 -17.50 3.70 3.16
CA GLU A 126 -16.90 2.58 3.90
C GLU A 126 -15.43 2.41 3.54
N GLY A 127 -15.10 2.54 2.25
CA GLY A 127 -13.73 2.47 1.76
C GLY A 127 -12.87 3.58 2.33
N GLU A 128 -13.41 4.80 2.37
CA GLU A 128 -12.71 5.93 2.97
C GLU A 128 -12.39 5.66 4.44
N THR A 129 -13.39 5.21 5.20
CA THR A 129 -13.22 4.88 6.63
C THR A 129 -12.19 3.79 6.83
N ALA A 130 -12.25 2.73 6.01
CA ALA A 130 -11.31 1.61 6.09
C ALA A 130 -9.88 2.03 5.78
N CYS A 131 -9.69 2.87 4.74
CA CYS A 131 -8.36 3.37 4.38
C CYS A 131 -7.77 4.26 5.47
N LYS A 132 -8.59 5.12 6.06
CA LYS A 132 -8.13 5.99 7.17
C LYS A 132 -7.74 5.16 8.39
N ALA A 133 -8.53 4.14 8.72
CA ALA A 133 -8.20 3.23 9.82
C ALA A 133 -6.90 2.47 9.54
N LEU A 134 -6.70 2.04 8.30
CA LEU A 134 -5.49 1.35 7.88
C LEU A 134 -4.25 2.22 8.10
N GLY A 135 -4.31 3.48 7.67
CA GLY A 135 -3.20 4.42 7.87
C GLY A 135 -2.92 4.68 9.34
N ALA A 136 -3.97 4.79 10.16
CA ALA A 136 -3.83 5.04 11.59
C ALA A 136 -3.10 3.89 12.31
N GLU A 137 -3.18 2.67 11.80
CA GLU A 137 -2.48 1.52 12.38
C GLU A 137 -0.95 1.65 12.29
N LEU A 138 -0.47 2.45 11.35
CA LEU A 138 0.98 2.65 11.13
C LEU A 138 1.58 3.74 12.04
N ALA A 139 0.75 4.62 12.54
CA ALA A 139 1.21 5.77 13.34
C ALA A 139 1.70 5.40 14.74
#